data_b4f7f1aa35c5a1a458abf26c4f1a4975
#
_entry.id   b4f7f1aa35c5a1a458abf26c4f1a4975
#
_cell.length_a   1.000
_cell.length_b   1.000
_cell.length_c   1.000
_cell.angle_alpha   90.00
_cell.angle_beta   90.00
_cell.angle_gamma   90.00
#
_symmetry.space_group_name_H-M   'P 1'
#
loop_
_entity.id
_entity.type
_entity.pdbx_description
1 polymer ?
#
loop_
_entity_poly.entity_id
_entity_poly.type
_entity_poly.pdbx_seq_one_letter_code
_entity_poly.pdbx_strand_id
1 'polypeptide(L)'
;AGFKGVKRRLEVLSQVHDIHVYDDFTPHPTAIRLTLEGLRRRVGNARILVALEPRSNTMRAGVHADELGPALIAGDFVWLKTSRGIDWDPHVALAPLDGRGRVVTKAEDLLSQMLEMARPGDHVVFMSNGAFDSAPARFSASIQERDDY
;
A
#
# COMPACT_ATOMS: atom_id res chain seq x y z
N ALA A 1 -13.92 -21.17 -10.09
CA ALA A 1 -13.84 -20.64 -10.65
C ALA A 1 -14.41 -19.26 -10.84
N GLY A 2 -14.77 -18.96 -11.77
CA GLY A 2 -15.22 -17.70 -12.07
C GLY A 2 -15.74 -16.83 -10.96
N PHE A 3 -15.21 -17.00 -9.83
CA PHE A 3 -15.70 -16.29 -8.72
C PHE A 3 -15.24 -14.85 -8.77
N LYS A 4 -16.08 -14.01 -9.24
CA LYS A 4 -15.67 -12.66 -9.57
C LYS A 4 -15.94 -11.66 -8.48
N GLY A 5 -16.70 -12.03 -7.47
CA GLY A 5 -17.09 -11.10 -6.45
C GLY A 5 -15.95 -10.66 -5.54
N VAL A 6 -14.87 -11.41 -5.53
CA VAL A 6 -13.77 -11.15 -4.61
C VAL A 6 -12.54 -10.65 -5.36
N LYS A 7 -12.71 -9.66 -6.13
CA LYS A 7 -11.62 -9.16 -6.90
C LYS A 7 -10.84 -8.11 -6.14
N ARG A 8 -9.69 -7.74 -6.62
CA ARG A 8 -8.82 -6.74 -6.04
C ARG A 8 -8.30 -7.14 -4.66
N ARG A 9 -8.13 -8.44 -4.46
CA ARG A 9 -7.46 -8.94 -3.26
C ARG A 9 -6.06 -9.35 -3.69
N LEU A 10 -5.12 -8.44 -3.55
CA LEU A 10 -3.72 -8.63 -3.95
C LEU A 10 -3.63 -9.00 -5.43
N GLU A 11 -4.36 -8.30 -6.24
CA GLU A 11 -4.39 -8.55 -7.66
C GLU A 11 -3.14 -7.97 -8.33
N VAL A 12 -2.45 -8.78 -9.13
CA VAL A 12 -1.24 -8.33 -9.81
C VAL A 12 -1.63 -7.44 -10.98
N LEU A 13 -1.23 -6.18 -10.93
CA LEU A 13 -1.49 -5.24 -12.01
C LEU A 13 -0.39 -5.25 -13.07
N SER A 14 0.85 -5.40 -12.65
CA SER A 14 1.95 -5.40 -13.61
C SER A 14 3.18 -6.06 -13.00
N GLN A 15 4.06 -6.47 -13.88
CA GLN A 15 5.34 -7.05 -13.50
C GLN A 15 6.34 -6.60 -14.55
N VAL A 16 6.94 -5.43 -14.31
CA VAL A 16 7.84 -4.80 -15.27
C VAL A 16 9.14 -4.49 -14.54
N HIS A 17 10.27 -4.72 -15.20
CA HIS A 17 11.60 -4.48 -14.60
C HIS A 17 11.78 -5.23 -13.29
N ASP A 18 11.15 -6.41 -13.19
CA ASP A 18 11.19 -7.24 -11.99
C ASP A 18 10.58 -6.53 -10.77
N ILE A 19 9.68 -5.60 -11.01
CA ILE A 19 8.91 -4.94 -9.98
C ILE A 19 7.47 -5.40 -10.11
N HIS A 20 6.95 -6.02 -9.05
CA HIS A 20 5.58 -6.51 -9.02
C HIS A 20 4.69 -5.45 -8.37
N VAL A 21 3.61 -5.07 -9.04
CA VAL A 21 2.67 -4.10 -8.53
C VAL A 21 1.34 -4.78 -8.29
N TYR A 22 0.82 -4.63 -7.09
CA TYR A 22 -0.43 -5.26 -6.67
C TYR A 22 -1.45 -4.20 -6.29
N ASP A 23 -2.70 -4.50 -6.53
CA ASP A 23 -3.82 -3.70 -6.09
C ASP A 23 -4.67 -4.56 -5.16
N ASP A 24 -4.97 -4.04 -3.97
CA ASP A 24 -5.73 -4.79 -2.98
C ASP A 24 -6.84 -3.93 -2.41
N PHE A 25 -8.05 -4.41 -2.53
CA PHE A 25 -9.23 -3.72 -2.02
C PHE A 25 -9.45 -4.15 -0.57
N THR A 26 -8.75 -3.49 0.35
CA THR A 26 -8.67 -3.94 1.74
C THR A 26 -9.01 -2.81 2.70
N PRO A 27 -10.22 -2.77 3.22
CA PRO A 27 -10.63 -1.65 4.09
C PRO A 27 -10.33 -1.84 5.58
N HIS A 28 -9.92 -3.05 6.00
CA HIS A 28 -9.88 -3.36 7.43
C HIS A 28 -8.49 -3.80 7.88
N PRO A 29 -8.03 -3.38 9.08
CA PRO A 29 -6.67 -3.74 9.54
C PRO A 29 -6.40 -5.23 9.62
N THR A 30 -7.40 -6.05 10.00
CA THR A 30 -7.20 -7.49 10.04
C THR A 30 -6.88 -8.03 8.64
N ALA A 31 -7.63 -7.59 7.64
CA ALA A 31 -7.40 -8.02 6.26
C ALA A 31 -6.04 -7.51 5.76
N ILE A 32 -5.67 -6.29 6.11
CA ILE A 32 -4.37 -5.73 5.75
C ILE A 32 -3.26 -6.63 6.29
N ARG A 33 -3.35 -6.97 7.58
CA ARG A 33 -2.34 -7.80 8.22
C ARG A 33 -2.22 -9.16 7.55
N LEU A 34 -3.35 -9.82 7.32
CA LEU A 34 -3.33 -11.15 6.72
C LEU A 34 -2.77 -11.13 5.30
N THR A 35 -3.14 -10.12 4.53
CA THR A 35 -2.65 -9.98 3.17
C THR A 35 -1.13 -9.77 3.16
N LEU A 36 -0.63 -8.87 3.98
CA LEU A 36 0.80 -8.58 4.00
C LEU A 36 1.62 -9.73 4.56
N GLU A 37 1.10 -10.42 5.57
CA GLU A 37 1.80 -11.59 6.10
C GLU A 37 1.85 -12.71 5.07
N GLY A 38 0.75 -12.89 4.33
CA GLY A 38 0.74 -13.87 3.25
C GLY A 38 1.72 -13.54 2.16
N LEU A 39 1.79 -12.29 1.76
CA LEU A 39 2.74 -11.87 0.75
C LEU A 39 4.18 -12.06 1.24
N ARG A 40 4.43 -11.69 2.49
CA ARG A 40 5.77 -11.86 3.07
C ARG A 40 6.22 -13.31 3.02
N ARG A 41 5.34 -14.24 3.33
CA ARG A 41 5.68 -15.66 3.25
C ARG A 41 6.00 -16.08 1.83
N ARG A 42 5.34 -15.48 0.86
CA ARG A 42 5.52 -15.82 -0.55
C ARG A 42 6.82 -15.27 -1.13
N VAL A 43 7.19 -14.05 -0.74
CA VAL A 43 8.33 -13.38 -1.37
C VAL A 43 9.62 -13.49 -0.57
N GLY A 44 9.55 -14.02 0.66
CA GLY A 44 10.73 -14.18 1.49
C GLY A 44 11.31 -12.84 1.91
N ASN A 45 12.56 -12.58 1.54
CA ASN A 45 13.27 -11.38 1.96
C ASN A 45 13.14 -10.22 0.98
N ALA A 46 12.37 -10.37 -0.08
CA ALA A 46 12.19 -9.28 -1.02
C ALA A 46 11.48 -8.10 -0.34
N ARG A 47 11.78 -6.90 -0.81
CA ARG A 47 11.19 -5.72 -0.18
C ARG A 47 9.72 -5.60 -0.55
N ILE A 48 8.91 -5.23 0.42
CA ILE A 48 7.50 -4.95 0.21
C ILE A 48 7.27 -3.47 0.51
N LEU A 49 6.84 -2.73 -0.49
CA LEU A 49 6.50 -1.31 -0.37
C LEU A 49 4.97 -1.21 -0.36
N VAL A 50 4.43 -0.57 0.66
CA VAL A 50 2.98 -0.51 0.85
C VAL A 50 2.50 0.92 0.76
N ALA A 51 1.46 1.14 -0.03
CA ALA A 51 0.76 2.42 -0.06
C ALA A 51 -0.67 2.17 0.37
N LEU A 52 -1.10 2.86 1.42
CA LEU A 52 -2.44 2.67 1.98
C LEU A 52 -3.20 3.98 1.98
N GLU A 53 -4.41 3.95 1.46
CA GLU A 53 -5.32 5.10 1.54
C GLU A 53 -6.58 4.67 2.29
N PRO A 54 -6.75 5.11 3.54
CA PRO A 54 -7.95 4.76 4.30
C PRO A 54 -9.12 5.64 3.88
N ARG A 55 -10.03 5.04 3.14
CA ARG A 55 -11.18 5.78 2.62
C ARG A 55 -12.51 5.37 3.22
N SER A 56 -12.57 4.25 3.93
CA SER A 56 -13.81 3.85 4.58
C SER A 56 -14.09 4.78 5.77
N ASN A 57 -15.36 4.93 6.10
CA ASN A 57 -15.74 5.75 7.25
C ASN A 57 -15.14 5.23 8.53
N THR A 58 -15.10 3.92 8.69
CA THR A 58 -14.54 3.30 9.88
C THR A 58 -13.08 3.71 10.07
N MET A 59 -12.30 3.59 8.99
CA MET A 59 -10.89 3.97 9.07
C MET A 59 -10.72 5.47 9.29
N ARG A 60 -11.54 6.26 8.61
CA ARG A 60 -11.41 7.71 8.72
C ARG A 60 -11.80 8.21 10.10
N ALA A 61 -12.69 7.50 10.76
CA ALA A 61 -13.11 7.88 12.11
C ALA A 61 -12.14 7.43 13.20
N GLY A 62 -11.08 6.70 12.82
CA GLY A 62 -10.08 6.30 13.78
C GLY A 62 -10.44 5.09 14.62
N VAL A 63 -11.50 4.40 14.27
CA VAL A 63 -11.96 3.25 15.07
C VAL A 63 -10.88 2.19 15.18
N HIS A 64 -10.08 2.00 14.12
CA HIS A 64 -9.04 1.00 14.09
C HIS A 64 -7.64 1.60 13.96
N ALA A 65 -7.50 2.87 14.32
CA ALA A 65 -6.23 3.55 14.10
C ALA A 65 -5.07 2.91 14.86
N ASP A 66 -5.35 2.44 16.08
CA ASP A 66 -4.32 1.82 16.91
C ASP A 66 -3.96 0.40 16.45
N GLU A 67 -4.73 -0.18 15.54
CA GLU A 67 -4.43 -1.49 14.98
C GLU A 67 -3.68 -1.39 13.65
N LEU A 68 -3.65 -0.20 13.08
CA LEU A 68 -3.14 -0.03 11.73
C LEU A 68 -1.63 -0.26 11.65
N GLY A 69 -0.88 0.35 12.55
CA GLY A 69 0.56 0.16 12.57
C GLY A 69 0.95 -1.30 12.68
N PRO A 70 0.44 -2.02 13.69
CA PRO A 70 0.74 -3.45 13.78
C PRO A 70 0.36 -4.24 12.54
N ALA A 71 -0.73 -3.86 11.86
CA ALA A 71 -1.17 -4.56 10.66
C ALA A 71 -0.19 -4.38 9.49
N LEU A 72 0.61 -3.31 9.52
CA LEU A 72 1.50 -2.96 8.42
C LEU A 72 2.94 -3.41 8.64
N ILE A 73 3.23 -4.06 9.75
CA ILE A 73 4.62 -4.37 10.12
C ILE A 73 5.32 -5.26 9.10
N ALA A 74 4.58 -6.11 8.39
CA ALA A 74 5.19 -6.99 7.39
C ALA A 74 5.72 -6.24 6.18
N GLY A 75 5.30 -4.99 5.97
CA GLY A 75 5.86 -4.17 4.91
C GLY A 75 7.19 -3.57 5.31
N ASP A 76 8.09 -3.43 4.35
CA ASP A 76 9.39 -2.84 4.64
C ASP A 76 9.32 -1.31 4.69
N PHE A 77 8.53 -0.72 3.82
CA PHE A 77 8.27 0.72 3.82
C PHE A 77 6.79 0.93 3.57
N VAL A 78 6.20 1.89 4.28
CA VAL A 78 4.77 2.13 4.21
C VAL A 78 4.52 3.63 3.99
N TRP A 79 3.67 3.94 3.03
CA TRP A 79 3.16 5.28 2.82
C TRP A 79 1.69 5.29 3.17
N LEU A 80 1.31 6.18 4.05
CA LEU A 80 -0.08 6.37 4.41
C LEU A 80 -0.56 7.67 3.77
N LYS A 81 -1.44 7.55 2.80
CA LYS A 81 -2.00 8.73 2.15
C LYS A 81 -3.28 9.11 2.87
N THR A 82 -3.27 10.29 3.44
CA THR A 82 -4.42 10.77 4.20
C THR A 82 -5.13 11.87 3.42
N SER A 83 -6.36 12.14 3.81
CA SER A 83 -7.14 13.21 3.24
C SER A 83 -7.80 13.96 4.37
N ARG A 84 -8.50 15.03 4.04
CA ARG A 84 -9.24 15.78 5.03
C ARG A 84 -10.27 14.89 5.68
N GLY A 85 -10.54 15.16 6.94
CA GLY A 85 -11.63 14.50 7.64
C GLY A 85 -11.26 13.26 8.42
N ILE A 86 -9.97 12.95 8.53
CA ILE A 86 -9.59 11.89 9.46
C ILE A 86 -9.47 12.50 10.86
N ASP A 87 -9.90 11.74 11.86
CA ASP A 87 -9.97 12.21 13.23
C ASP A 87 -8.86 11.67 14.11
N TRP A 88 -7.86 11.04 13.52
CA TRP A 88 -6.77 10.42 14.25
C TRP A 88 -5.45 10.89 13.68
N ASP A 89 -4.39 10.75 14.47
CA ASP A 89 -3.06 11.20 14.07
C ASP A 89 -2.36 10.08 13.30
N PRO A 90 -2.14 10.25 12.00
CA PRO A 90 -1.49 9.21 11.22
C PRO A 90 -0.06 8.92 11.66
N HIS A 91 0.64 9.91 12.20
CA HIS A 91 2.00 9.67 12.68
C HIS A 91 2.01 8.76 13.90
N VAL A 92 1.03 8.92 14.78
CA VAL A 92 0.90 8.03 15.94
C VAL A 92 0.54 6.62 15.48
N ALA A 93 -0.36 6.53 14.49
CA ALA A 93 -0.77 5.23 13.97
C ALA A 93 0.41 4.47 13.38
N LEU A 94 1.36 5.17 12.76
CA LEU A 94 2.51 4.53 12.14
C LEU A 94 3.71 4.35 13.07
N ALA A 95 3.60 4.79 14.33
CA ALA A 95 4.71 4.69 15.26
C ALA A 95 5.29 3.27 15.39
N PRO A 96 4.47 2.20 15.38
CA PRO A 96 5.03 0.85 15.47
C PRO A 96 5.96 0.47 14.33
N LEU A 97 5.96 1.22 13.23
CA LEU A 97 6.82 0.93 12.09
C LEU A 97 8.24 1.46 12.28
N ASP A 98 8.47 2.23 13.35
CA ASP A 98 9.81 2.64 13.75
C ASP A 98 10.59 3.31 12.63
N GLY A 99 10.00 4.35 12.04
CA GLY A 99 10.64 5.13 11.00
C GLY A 99 10.45 4.64 9.59
N ARG A 100 9.82 3.47 9.41
CA ARG A 100 9.57 2.95 8.07
C ARG A 100 8.27 3.46 7.46
N GLY A 101 7.50 4.23 8.20
CA GLY A 101 6.24 4.76 7.72
C GLY A 101 6.34 6.24 7.40
N ARG A 102 5.62 6.66 6.39
CA ARG A 102 5.55 8.06 5.97
C ARG A 102 4.11 8.44 5.72
N VAL A 103 3.80 9.71 5.98
CA VAL A 103 2.47 10.25 5.73
C VAL A 103 2.55 11.22 4.57
N VAL A 104 1.67 11.03 3.59
CA VAL A 104 1.56 11.96 2.46
C VAL A 104 0.11 12.35 2.30
N THR A 105 -0.14 13.50 1.68
CA THR A 105 -1.50 13.98 1.47
C THR A 105 -1.87 14.07 0.00
N LYS A 106 -0.90 13.96 -0.89
CA LYS A 106 -1.14 14.08 -2.33
C LYS A 106 -0.64 12.83 -3.05
N ALA A 107 -1.40 12.40 -4.06
CA ALA A 107 -0.99 11.26 -4.86
C ALA A 107 0.34 11.52 -5.58
N GLU A 108 0.57 12.75 -6.00
CA GLU A 108 1.82 13.09 -6.68
C GLU A 108 3.03 12.88 -5.78
N ASP A 109 2.93 13.27 -4.52
CA ASP A 109 4.02 13.06 -3.57
C ASP A 109 4.23 11.58 -3.31
N LEU A 110 3.14 10.85 -3.15
CA LEU A 110 3.20 9.40 -2.94
C LEU A 110 3.94 8.72 -4.09
N LEU A 111 3.51 9.01 -5.32
CA LEU A 111 4.09 8.38 -6.49
C LEU A 111 5.54 8.74 -6.67
N SER A 112 5.88 10.01 -6.46
CA SER A 112 7.25 10.46 -6.60
C SER A 112 8.18 9.75 -5.63
N GLN A 113 7.78 9.64 -4.37
CA GLN A 113 8.60 8.99 -3.35
C GLN A 113 8.74 7.50 -3.61
N MET A 114 7.65 6.84 -3.99
CA MET A 114 7.70 5.42 -4.24
C MET A 114 8.52 5.10 -5.48
N LEU A 115 8.41 5.92 -6.51
CA LEU A 115 9.20 5.72 -7.73
C LEU A 115 10.69 5.89 -7.46
N GLU A 116 11.05 6.83 -6.61
CA GLU A 116 12.43 7.01 -6.22
C GLU A 116 13.00 5.80 -5.49
N MET A 117 12.17 5.15 -4.69
CA MET A 117 12.61 4.04 -3.86
C MET A 117 12.57 2.70 -4.56
N ALA A 118 11.66 2.51 -5.51
CA ALA A 118 11.41 1.21 -6.13
C ALA A 118 12.61 0.70 -6.92
N ARG A 119 12.92 -0.56 -6.75
CA ARG A 119 14.05 -1.23 -7.41
C ARG A 119 13.61 -2.61 -7.88
N PRO A 120 14.33 -3.19 -8.86
CA PRO A 120 14.05 -4.57 -9.28
C PRO A 120 14.06 -5.50 -8.07
N GLY A 121 13.09 -6.40 -8.03
CA GLY A 121 12.91 -7.32 -6.92
C GLY A 121 11.86 -6.86 -5.92
N ASP A 122 11.41 -5.61 -6.01
CA ASP A 122 10.43 -5.09 -5.05
C ASP A 122 9.02 -5.54 -5.37
N HIS A 123 8.21 -5.64 -4.33
CA HIS A 123 6.79 -5.90 -4.43
C HIS A 123 6.06 -4.69 -3.86
N VAL A 124 5.27 -4.04 -4.70
CA VAL A 124 4.60 -2.79 -4.36
C VAL A 124 3.11 -3.06 -4.25
N VAL A 125 2.53 -2.76 -3.11
CA VAL A 125 1.13 -3.06 -2.83
C VAL A 125 0.37 -1.77 -2.58
N PHE A 126 -0.68 -1.54 -3.37
CA PHE A 126 -1.58 -0.41 -3.14
C PHE A 126 -2.84 -0.94 -2.49
N MET A 127 -3.18 -0.40 -1.34
CA MET A 127 -4.32 -0.86 -0.55
C MET A 127 -5.30 0.29 -0.35
N SER A 128 -6.53 0.11 -0.81
CA SER A 128 -7.55 1.14 -0.68
C SER A 128 -8.90 0.52 -1.02
N ASN A 129 -9.97 1.05 -0.45
CA ASN A 129 -11.31 0.65 -0.88
C ASN A 129 -11.92 1.71 -1.79
N GLY A 130 -11.09 2.44 -2.50
CA GLY A 130 -11.53 3.44 -3.47
C GLY A 130 -10.61 3.44 -4.68
N ALA A 131 -10.67 4.50 -5.45
CA ALA A 131 -9.90 4.60 -6.69
C ALA A 131 -8.42 4.95 -6.45
N PHE A 132 -8.09 5.49 -5.31
CA PHE A 132 -6.71 5.85 -4.96
C PHE A 132 -6.10 6.80 -6.01
N ASP A 133 -6.91 7.69 -6.58
CA ASP A 133 -6.47 8.64 -7.62
C ASP A 133 -5.75 7.96 -8.76
N SER A 134 -6.14 6.73 -9.09
CA SER A 134 -5.50 5.90 -10.12
C SER A 134 -4.01 5.68 -9.86
N ALA A 135 -3.59 5.77 -8.61
CA ALA A 135 -2.17 5.64 -8.27
C ALA A 135 -1.57 4.31 -8.72
N PRO A 136 -2.26 3.15 -8.54
CA PRO A 136 -1.65 1.89 -8.98
C PRO A 136 -1.33 1.89 -10.48
N ALA A 137 -2.26 2.32 -11.31
CA ALA A 137 -2.05 2.35 -12.75
C ALA A 137 -0.98 3.38 -13.13
N ARG A 138 -1.00 4.53 -12.48
CA ARG A 138 -0.02 5.58 -12.74
C ARG A 138 1.40 5.14 -12.37
N PHE A 139 1.52 4.44 -11.25
CA PHE A 139 2.81 3.89 -10.83
C PHE A 139 3.31 2.88 -11.84
N SER A 140 2.44 1.96 -12.26
CA SER A 140 2.82 0.92 -13.22
C SER A 140 3.29 1.55 -14.53
N ALA A 141 2.57 2.56 -15.02
CA ALA A 141 2.95 3.23 -16.26
C ALA A 141 4.31 3.91 -16.13
N SER A 142 4.56 4.53 -14.99
CA SER A 142 5.85 5.21 -14.78
C SER A 142 7.01 4.23 -14.72
N ILE A 143 6.79 3.07 -14.09
CA ILE A 143 7.82 2.03 -14.04
C ILE A 143 8.12 1.51 -15.44
N GLN A 144 7.08 1.34 -16.25
CA GLN A 144 7.24 0.86 -17.61
C GLN A 144 8.10 1.77 -18.46
N GLU A 145 8.06 3.07 -18.19
CA GLU A 145 8.79 4.05 -18.97
C GLU A 145 10.24 4.22 -18.54
N ARG A 146 10.64 3.61 -17.44
CA ARG A 146 12.00 3.79 -16.94
C ARG A 146 12.96 2.85 -17.64
N ASP A 147 14.14 3.37 -17.93
CA ASP A 147 15.19 2.62 -18.62
C ASP A 147 16.40 2.33 -17.75
N ASP A 148 16.39 2.77 -16.51
CA ASP A 148 17.59 2.76 -15.67
C ASP A 148 17.60 1.65 -14.64
N TYR A 149 16.88 0.61 -14.89
CA TYR A 149 16.90 -0.56 -14.01
C TYR A 149 17.82 -1.66 -14.53
#